data_5512e6a12085a2051121ccd5859c80d2
#
_entry.id   5512e6a12085a2051121ccd5859c80d2
#
_cell.length_a   1.000
_cell.length_b   1.000
_cell.length_c   1.000
_cell.angle_alpha   90.00
_cell.angle_beta   90.00
_cell.angle_gamma   90.00
#
_symmetry.space_group_name_H-M   'P 1'
#
loop_
_entity.id
_entity.type
_entity.pdbx_description
1 polymer ?
#
loop_
_entity_poly.entity_id
_entity_poly.type
_entity_poly.pdbx_seq_one_letter_code
_entity_poly.pdbx_strand_id
1 'polypeptide(L)'
;MSLSDALKEFVDENKLQKGLDKIDVQDAWVKLMGNGVNNYTTSVQLRNSTLYVQLSSSVLREELSYGKEKIINLLNESLEKPLIKKLVLN
;
A
#
# COMPACT_ATOMS: atom_id res chain seq x y z
N MET A 1 7.74 -15.80 29.79
CA MET A 1 7.21 -15.06 28.65
C MET A 1 6.89 -13.63 29.07
N SER A 2 7.32 -12.67 28.31
CA SER A 2 7.05 -11.28 28.65
C SER A 2 5.67 -10.86 28.16
N LEU A 3 5.15 -9.77 28.73
CA LEU A 3 3.87 -9.20 28.29
C LEU A 3 3.94 -8.76 26.83
N SER A 4 5.07 -8.26 26.40
CA SER A 4 5.24 -7.82 25.01
C SER A 4 5.17 -8.98 24.01
N ASP A 5 5.60 -10.18 24.39
CA ASP A 5 5.48 -11.36 23.53
C ASP A 5 4.02 -11.76 23.35
N ALA A 6 3.23 -11.69 24.42
CA ALA A 6 1.81 -11.98 24.34
C ALA A 6 1.08 -10.99 23.45
N LEU A 7 1.43 -9.70 23.54
CA LEU A 7 0.84 -8.66 22.70
C LEU A 7 1.23 -8.84 21.25
N LYS A 8 2.48 -9.25 21.00
CA LYS A 8 2.97 -9.48 19.65
C LYS A 8 2.23 -10.64 18.98
N GLU A 9 2.03 -11.73 19.68
CA GLU A 9 1.25 -12.86 19.17
C GLU A 9 -0.19 -12.45 18.86
N PHE A 10 -0.77 -11.65 19.73
CA PHE A 10 -2.12 -11.16 19.55
C PHE A 10 -2.25 -10.33 18.26
N VAL A 11 -1.31 -9.45 18.01
CA VAL A 11 -1.31 -8.60 16.81
C VAL A 11 -1.13 -9.45 15.55
N ASP A 12 -0.21 -10.39 15.56
CA ASP A 12 0.11 -11.22 14.39
C ASP A 12 -1.07 -12.10 13.96
N GLU A 13 -1.90 -12.52 14.89
CA GLU A 13 -3.01 -13.41 14.60
C GLU A 13 -4.31 -12.69 14.24
N ASN A 14 -4.32 -11.37 14.28
CA ASN A 14 -5.55 -10.63 14.25
C ASN A 14 -5.66 -9.57 13.17
N LYS A 15 -6.87 -9.04 13.07
CA LYS A 15 -7.24 -7.98 12.16
C LYS A 15 -6.44 -6.69 12.38
N LEU A 16 -5.83 -6.52 13.56
CA LEU A 16 -5.02 -5.34 13.85
C LEU A 16 -3.82 -5.24 12.92
N GLN A 17 -3.16 -6.37 12.64
CA GLN A 17 -2.02 -6.37 11.72
C GLN A 17 -2.45 -5.97 10.31
N LYS A 18 -3.58 -6.48 9.85
CA LYS A 18 -4.12 -6.10 8.54
C LYS A 18 -4.49 -4.62 8.48
N GLY A 19 -5.01 -4.07 9.56
CA GLY A 19 -5.31 -2.65 9.66
C GLY A 19 -4.07 -1.78 9.59
N LEU A 20 -3.00 -2.19 10.26
CA LEU A 20 -1.72 -1.50 10.23
C LEU A 20 -1.10 -1.57 8.84
N ASP A 21 -1.18 -2.71 8.17
CA ASP A 21 -0.69 -2.86 6.80
C ASP A 21 -1.39 -1.88 5.85
N LYS A 22 -2.69 -1.68 6.00
CA LYS A 22 -3.43 -0.72 5.18
C LYS A 22 -2.94 0.70 5.39
N ILE A 23 -2.69 1.09 6.63
CA ILE A 23 -2.17 2.42 6.97
C ILE A 23 -0.77 2.59 6.42
N ASP A 24 0.08 1.57 6.59
CA ASP A 24 1.46 1.61 6.11
C ASP A 24 1.52 1.75 4.59
N VAL A 25 0.64 1.06 3.87
CA VAL A 25 0.58 1.14 2.41
C VAL A 25 0.14 2.53 1.97
N GLN A 26 -0.85 3.12 2.63
CA GLN A 26 -1.30 4.47 2.31
C GLN A 26 -0.18 5.48 2.53
N ASP A 27 0.54 5.39 3.65
CA ASP A 27 1.67 6.26 3.94
C ASP A 27 2.79 6.09 2.92
N ALA A 28 3.09 4.86 2.54
CA ALA A 28 4.13 4.58 1.56
C ALA A 28 3.75 5.18 0.20
N TRP A 29 2.50 5.06 -0.21
CA TRP A 29 2.02 5.67 -1.45
C TRP A 29 2.23 7.18 -1.44
N VAL A 30 1.82 7.84 -0.36
CA VAL A 30 1.96 9.29 -0.22
C VAL A 30 3.43 9.72 -0.31
N LYS A 31 4.31 9.01 0.37
CA LYS A 31 5.74 9.36 0.42
C LYS A 31 6.45 9.10 -0.90
N LEU A 32 6.13 8.00 -1.57
CA LEU A 32 6.86 7.59 -2.76
C LEU A 32 6.36 8.27 -4.03
N MET A 33 5.08 8.55 -4.12
CA MET A 33 4.49 9.11 -5.34
C MET A 33 4.62 10.63 -5.45
N GLY A 34 4.75 11.33 -4.33
CA GLY A 34 4.88 12.78 -4.32
C GLY A 34 3.58 13.52 -4.63
N ASN A 35 3.67 14.85 -4.60
CA ASN A 35 2.48 15.71 -4.73
C ASN A 35 1.80 15.61 -6.10
N GLY A 36 2.59 15.40 -7.15
CA GLY A 36 2.03 15.32 -8.50
C GLY A 36 1.06 14.16 -8.70
N VAL A 37 1.29 13.05 -8.00
CA VAL A 37 0.39 11.90 -8.03
C VAL A 37 -0.66 12.00 -6.93
N ASN A 38 -0.26 12.42 -5.73
CA ASN A 38 -1.17 12.49 -4.58
C ASN A 38 -2.32 13.46 -4.79
N ASN A 39 -2.11 14.56 -5.51
CA ASN A 39 -3.16 15.53 -5.81
C ASN A 39 -4.30 14.89 -6.62
N TYR A 40 -4.01 13.84 -7.36
CA TYR A 40 -5.02 13.13 -8.18
C TYR A 40 -5.42 11.79 -7.58
N THR A 41 -4.86 11.41 -6.43
CA THR A 41 -5.20 10.16 -5.76
C THR A 41 -6.39 10.38 -4.85
N THR A 42 -7.50 9.72 -5.14
CA THR A 42 -8.73 9.86 -4.35
C THR A 42 -8.93 8.74 -3.35
N SER A 43 -8.32 7.58 -3.59
CA SER A 43 -8.46 6.44 -2.69
C SER A 43 -7.28 5.49 -2.85
N VAL A 44 -6.81 4.92 -1.74
CA VAL A 44 -5.78 3.89 -1.71
C VAL A 44 -6.24 2.80 -0.76
N GLN A 45 -6.48 1.59 -1.28
CA GLN A 45 -6.98 0.47 -0.48
C GLN A 45 -6.22 -0.81 -0.79
N LEU A 46 -5.85 -1.53 0.26
CA LEU A 46 -5.20 -2.83 0.14
C LEU A 46 -6.19 -3.93 0.49
N ARG A 47 -6.37 -4.89 -0.43
CA ARG A 47 -7.24 -6.07 -0.22
C ARG A 47 -6.55 -7.31 -0.76
N ASN A 48 -6.30 -8.28 0.11
CA ASN A 48 -5.73 -9.58 -0.30
C ASN A 48 -4.51 -9.46 -1.20
N SER A 49 -3.54 -8.65 -0.81
CA SER A 49 -2.29 -8.41 -1.54
C SER A 49 -2.48 -7.66 -2.86
N THR A 50 -3.66 -7.14 -3.13
CA THR A 50 -3.93 -6.27 -4.28
C THR A 50 -4.14 -4.85 -3.79
N LEU A 51 -3.38 -3.92 -4.35
CA LEU A 51 -3.53 -2.51 -4.05
C LEU A 51 -4.44 -1.85 -5.07
N TYR A 52 -5.53 -1.27 -4.59
CA TYR A 52 -6.49 -0.53 -5.42
C TYR A 52 -6.29 0.95 -5.21
N VAL A 53 -5.91 1.66 -6.26
CA VAL A 53 -5.72 3.10 -6.22
C VAL A 53 -6.68 3.77 -7.20
N GLN A 54 -7.45 4.71 -6.69
CA GLN A 54 -8.35 5.51 -7.50
C GLN A 54 -7.72 6.85 -7.83
N LEU A 55 -7.68 7.18 -9.11
CA LEU A 55 -7.09 8.42 -9.60
C LEU A 55 -8.13 9.24 -10.34
N SER A 56 -8.14 10.55 -10.09
CA SER A 56 -9.06 11.48 -10.76
C SER A 56 -8.58 11.89 -12.16
N SER A 57 -7.33 11.55 -12.52
CA SER A 57 -6.76 11.88 -13.83
C SER A 57 -6.59 10.62 -14.67
N SER A 58 -7.23 10.56 -15.83
CA SER A 58 -7.11 9.44 -16.75
C SER A 58 -5.72 9.38 -17.40
N VAL A 59 -5.11 10.53 -17.64
CA VAL A 59 -3.76 10.62 -18.19
C VAL A 59 -2.75 10.04 -17.21
N LEU A 60 -2.86 10.42 -15.94
CA LEU A 60 -1.97 9.93 -14.91
C LEU A 60 -2.13 8.42 -14.71
N ARG A 61 -3.37 7.95 -14.73
CA ARG A 61 -3.68 6.53 -14.60
C ARG A 61 -3.02 5.72 -15.70
N GLU A 62 -3.09 6.21 -16.92
CA GLU A 62 -2.45 5.57 -18.06
C GLU A 62 -0.94 5.54 -17.92
N GLU A 63 -0.33 6.67 -17.57
CA GLU A 63 1.12 6.74 -17.37
C GLU A 63 1.60 5.78 -16.28
N LEU A 64 0.93 5.73 -15.15
CA LEU A 64 1.31 4.85 -14.07
C LEU A 64 1.11 3.38 -14.43
N SER A 65 0.19 3.07 -15.31
CA SER A 65 -0.07 1.69 -15.72
C SER A 65 1.11 1.06 -16.45
N TYR A 66 1.99 1.85 -17.04
CA TYR A 66 3.18 1.35 -17.73
C TYR A 66 4.28 0.91 -16.76
N GLY A 67 4.22 1.33 -15.52
CA GLY A 67 5.24 1.02 -14.53
C GLY A 67 4.72 0.33 -13.28
N LYS A 68 3.65 -0.45 -13.38
CA LYS A 68 3.03 -1.10 -12.22
C LYS A 68 3.99 -1.97 -11.43
N GLU A 69 4.80 -2.79 -12.09
CA GLU A 69 5.75 -3.66 -11.41
C GLU A 69 6.79 -2.86 -10.64
N LYS A 70 7.26 -1.79 -11.22
CA LYS A 70 8.23 -0.92 -10.57
C LYS A 70 7.62 -0.25 -9.34
N ILE A 71 6.38 0.19 -9.44
CA ILE A 71 5.66 0.79 -8.32
C ILE A 71 5.47 -0.24 -7.20
N ILE A 72 5.06 -1.45 -7.54
CA ILE A 72 4.89 -2.54 -6.58
C ILE A 72 6.21 -2.81 -5.84
N ASN A 73 7.31 -2.89 -6.58
CA ASN A 73 8.62 -3.14 -5.97
C ASN A 73 9.05 -2.02 -5.04
N LEU A 74 8.84 -0.77 -5.44
CA LEU A 74 9.18 0.39 -4.61
C LEU A 74 8.37 0.39 -3.32
N LEU A 75 7.08 0.11 -3.41
CA LEU A 75 6.21 0.06 -2.24
C LEU A 75 6.61 -1.07 -1.30
N ASN A 76 6.88 -2.25 -1.84
CA ASN A 76 7.29 -3.40 -1.03
C ASN A 76 8.64 -3.15 -0.35
N GLU A 77 9.56 -2.50 -1.02
CA GLU A 77 10.84 -2.11 -0.41
C GLU A 77 10.64 -1.16 0.76
N SER A 78 9.77 -0.17 0.58
CA SER A 78 9.45 0.79 1.64
C SER A 78 8.79 0.10 2.83
N LEU A 79 7.96 -0.88 2.57
CA LEU A 79 7.24 -1.64 3.60
C LEU A 79 8.11 -2.75 4.22
N GLU A 80 9.26 -3.04 3.63
CA GLU A 80 10.19 -4.09 4.06
C GLU A 80 9.57 -5.49 4.05
N LYS A 81 8.57 -5.71 3.19
CA LYS A 81 7.94 -7.02 3.02
C LYS A 81 7.20 -7.09 1.69
N PRO A 82 7.05 -8.29 1.10
CA PRO A 82 6.36 -8.46 -0.18
C PRO A 82 4.85 -8.47 0.00
N LEU A 83 4.31 -7.36 0.50
CA LEU A 83 2.90 -7.24 0.85
C LEU A 83 2.00 -7.10 -0.38
N ILE A 84 2.48 -6.36 -1.39
CA ILE A 84 1.68 -6.06 -2.58
C ILE A 84 2.14 -6.95 -3.73
N LYS A 85 1.20 -7.71 -4.29
CA LYS A 85 1.46 -8.58 -5.44
C LYS A 85 0.84 -8.06 -6.72
N LYS A 86 -0.19 -7.23 -6.60
CA LYS A 86 -0.90 -6.69 -7.76
C LYS A 86 -1.32 -5.25 -7.50
N LEU A 87 -1.32 -4.44 -8.54
CA LEU A 87 -1.75 -3.04 -8.48
C LEU A 87 -2.87 -2.83 -9.49
N VAL A 88 -3.99 -2.28 -9.02
CA VAL A 88 -5.13 -1.91 -9.86
C VAL A 88 -5.29 -0.41 -9.80
N LEU A 89 -5.28 0.25 -10.96
CA LEU A 89 -5.47 1.69 -11.09
C LEU A 89 -6.85 1.95 -11.73
N ASN A 90 -7.68 2.68 -11.02
CA ASN A 90 -9.05 3.01 -11.46
C ASN A 90 -9.24 4.49 -11.67
#